data_ff741906fef180486a986e07d4acd3a8
#
_entry.id   ff741906fef180486a986e07d4acd3a8
#
_cell.length_a   1.000
_cell.length_b   1.000
_cell.length_c   1.000
_cell.angle_alpha   90.00
_cell.angle_beta   90.00
_cell.angle_gamma   90.00
#
_symmetry.space_group_name_H-M   'P 1'
#
loop_
_entity.id
_entity.type
_entity.pdbx_description
1 polymer ?
#
loop_
_entity_poly.entity_id
_entity_poly.type
_entity_poly.pdbx_seq_one_letter_code
_entity_poly.pdbx_strand_id
1 'polypeptide(L)'
;MSNSDTRLSALDGVLDEILSRTTTDRGAVGKTVGAVQGAPGESDVSRLGADLFAIVDALDSSPTLRRALTDPGTAEQNRQRLVHGLFDGRVSKPAVDIVAEAAAMRWAGGRTLSAALERQGVRASLMAAENSNQLEETEDELFRFARLVEANPGLRNALADRTVSLEHRQELVGSLLAGKTSDVTIALAKRAVAGRERTFGQTIEGYVTVAAAQKNRVVATVHVAKPLTDEQRERLRSSLRSQVGRDVAIQEVIDEHVLGGIRVELGDEVIEGTVAGRLHEAWRLFS
;
A
#
# COMPACT_ATOMS: atom_id res chain seq x y z
N MET A 1 -18.59 12.23 1.27
CA MET A 1 -17.74 11.03 1.20
C MET A 1 -18.59 9.80 1.51
N SER A 2 -18.54 8.78 0.67
CA SER A 2 -19.26 7.53 0.92
C SER A 2 -18.62 6.79 2.09
N ASN A 3 -19.42 6.03 2.85
CA ASN A 3 -18.92 5.19 3.96
C ASN A 3 -17.86 4.15 3.50
N SER A 4 -17.87 3.82 2.19
CA SER A 4 -16.84 2.97 1.57
C SER A 4 -15.52 3.72 1.39
N ASP A 5 -15.54 4.99 1.02
CA ASP A 5 -14.34 5.82 0.80
C ASP A 5 -13.58 6.03 2.12
N THR A 6 -14.33 6.25 3.23
CA THR A 6 -13.73 6.41 4.57
C THR A 6 -12.98 5.15 5.00
N ARG A 7 -13.52 3.95 4.71
CA ARG A 7 -12.87 2.68 5.06
C ARG A 7 -11.64 2.39 4.21
N LEU A 8 -11.71 2.71 2.91
CA LEU A 8 -10.55 2.60 2.03
C LEU A 8 -9.43 3.53 2.48
N SER A 9 -9.75 4.77 2.84
CA SER A 9 -8.78 5.71 3.38
C SER A 9 -8.18 5.25 4.71
N ALA A 10 -9.00 4.67 5.61
CA ALA A 10 -8.50 4.09 6.85
C ALA A 10 -7.54 2.92 6.59
N LEU A 11 -7.88 2.03 5.65
CA LEU A 11 -7.01 0.90 5.28
C LEU A 11 -5.73 1.37 4.55
N ASP A 12 -5.81 2.46 3.78
CA ASP A 12 -4.64 3.11 3.20
C ASP A 12 -3.67 3.58 4.30
N GLY A 13 -4.20 4.18 5.37
CA GLY A 13 -3.41 4.58 6.53
C GLY A 13 -2.76 3.40 7.27
N VAL A 14 -3.47 2.28 7.40
CA VAL A 14 -2.93 1.05 7.98
C VAL A 14 -1.75 0.52 7.17
N LEU A 15 -1.86 0.47 5.85
CA LEU A 15 -0.75 0.05 4.97
C LEU A 15 0.47 0.95 5.17
N ASP A 16 0.27 2.27 5.13
CA ASP A 16 1.35 3.25 5.27
C ASP A 16 2.03 3.11 6.65
N GLU A 17 1.27 2.93 7.72
CA GLU A 17 1.79 2.75 9.08
C GLU A 17 2.58 1.45 9.24
N ILE A 18 2.07 0.33 8.74
CA ILE A 18 2.76 -0.97 8.81
C ILE A 18 4.07 -0.91 8.05
N LEU A 19 4.10 -0.28 6.87
CA LEU A 19 5.31 -0.12 6.09
C LEU A 19 6.32 0.80 6.78
N SER A 20 5.89 1.89 7.41
CA SER A 20 6.77 2.78 8.15
C SER A 20 7.44 2.08 9.35
N ARG A 21 6.67 1.28 10.10
CA ARG A 21 7.20 0.47 11.22
C ARG A 21 8.26 -0.54 10.75
N THR A 22 8.01 -1.20 9.61
CA THR A 22 8.94 -2.19 9.04
C THR A 22 10.26 -1.55 8.64
N THR A 23 10.25 -0.29 8.21
CA THR A 23 11.45 0.48 7.84
C THR A 23 12.22 0.94 9.09
N THR A 24 11.53 1.34 10.15
CA THR A 24 12.12 1.88 11.40
C THR A 24 12.78 0.79 12.24
N ASP A 25 12.16 -0.39 12.35
CA ASP A 25 12.69 -1.52 13.16
C ASP A 25 14.04 -2.03 12.61
N ARG A 26 14.25 -1.89 11.30
CA ARG A 26 15.55 -2.23 10.66
C ARG A 26 16.64 -1.21 10.85
N GLY A 27 16.31 0.06 11.00
CA GLY A 27 17.28 1.11 11.35
C GLY A 27 17.93 0.88 12.70
N ALA A 28 17.23 0.26 13.64
CA ALA A 28 17.73 -0.07 14.97
C ALA A 28 18.63 -1.34 14.99
N VAL A 29 18.37 -2.32 14.14
CA VAL A 29 19.12 -3.60 14.07
C VAL A 29 20.38 -3.48 13.20
N GLY A 30 20.42 -2.55 12.24
CA GLY A 30 21.51 -2.40 11.26
C GLY A 30 22.84 -1.89 11.84
N LYS A 31 22.93 -1.53 13.13
CA LYS A 31 24.18 -1.05 13.76
C LYS A 31 25.10 -2.15 14.29
N THR A 32 24.74 -3.42 14.21
CA THR A 32 25.47 -4.51 14.87
C THR A 32 25.95 -5.67 14.00
N VAL A 33 25.67 -5.73 12.69
CA VAL A 33 26.18 -6.83 11.84
C VAL A 33 26.62 -6.32 10.48
N GLY A 34 27.86 -6.67 10.11
CA GLY A 34 28.56 -6.23 8.90
C GLY A 34 27.84 -6.55 7.59
N ALA A 35 28.17 -5.71 6.62
CA ALA A 35 27.64 -5.65 5.27
C ALA A 35 27.47 -7.01 4.57
N VAL A 36 26.21 -7.35 4.25
CA VAL A 36 25.85 -8.27 3.17
C VAL A 36 25.16 -7.44 2.08
N GLN A 37 25.71 -7.52 0.87
CA GLN A 37 25.26 -6.79 -0.32
C GLN A 37 23.83 -7.19 -0.71
N GLY A 38 22.97 -6.21 -0.92
CA GLY A 38 21.57 -6.32 -1.34
C GLY A 38 20.70 -5.51 -0.39
N ALA A 39 20.11 -4.40 -0.85
CA ALA A 39 19.25 -3.56 -0.01
C ALA A 39 18.02 -4.36 0.45
N PRO A 40 17.86 -4.67 1.77
CA PRO A 40 16.79 -5.54 2.25
C PRO A 40 15.39 -4.92 2.25
N GLY A 41 15.26 -3.67 1.81
CA GLY A 41 13.99 -2.92 1.81
C GLY A 41 13.10 -3.19 0.61
N GLU A 42 13.69 -3.41 -0.57
CA GLU A 42 12.92 -3.65 -1.82
C GLU A 42 12.21 -5.01 -1.82
N SER A 43 12.85 -6.04 -1.31
CA SER A 43 12.31 -7.40 -1.31
C SER A 43 11.05 -7.56 -0.45
N ASP A 44 10.89 -6.77 0.63
CA ASP A 44 9.77 -6.95 1.56
C ASP A 44 8.50 -6.22 1.08
N VAL A 45 8.63 -5.02 0.52
CA VAL A 45 7.48 -4.28 -0.02
C VAL A 45 6.96 -4.95 -1.30
N SER A 46 7.87 -5.41 -2.16
CA SER A 46 7.51 -6.19 -3.36
C SER A 46 6.81 -7.50 -3.00
N ARG A 47 7.27 -8.18 -1.95
CA ARG A 47 6.65 -9.40 -1.45
C ARG A 47 5.29 -9.13 -0.82
N LEU A 48 5.11 -8.01 -0.13
CA LEU A 48 3.84 -7.63 0.49
C LEU A 48 2.70 -7.58 -0.54
N GLY A 49 2.91 -6.98 -1.70
CA GLY A 49 1.93 -6.95 -2.77
C GLY A 49 1.50 -8.35 -3.21
N ALA A 50 2.47 -9.24 -3.45
CA ALA A 50 2.23 -10.62 -3.84
C ALA A 50 1.50 -11.41 -2.74
N ASP A 51 1.89 -11.24 -1.47
CA ASP A 51 1.25 -11.90 -0.33
C ASP A 51 -0.21 -11.46 -0.16
N LEU A 52 -0.49 -10.16 -0.32
CA LEU A 52 -1.87 -9.64 -0.30
C LEU A 52 -2.70 -10.23 -1.45
N PHE A 53 -2.16 -10.34 -2.66
CA PHE A 53 -2.84 -10.99 -3.79
C PHE A 53 -3.10 -12.47 -3.52
N ALA A 54 -2.16 -13.20 -2.92
CA ALA A 54 -2.36 -14.59 -2.55
C ALA A 54 -3.49 -14.77 -1.52
N ILE A 55 -3.58 -13.88 -0.52
CA ILE A 55 -4.68 -13.88 0.44
C ILE A 55 -6.01 -13.57 -0.26
N VAL A 56 -6.03 -12.61 -1.17
CA VAL A 56 -7.23 -12.28 -1.94
C VAL A 56 -7.69 -13.48 -2.77
N ASP A 57 -6.79 -14.23 -3.38
CA ASP A 57 -7.11 -15.46 -4.14
C ASP A 57 -7.67 -16.56 -3.23
N ALA A 58 -7.12 -16.72 -2.02
CA ALA A 58 -7.67 -17.62 -1.00
C ALA A 58 -9.08 -17.21 -0.57
N LEU A 59 -9.33 -15.91 -0.40
CA LEU A 59 -10.67 -15.39 -0.09
C LEU A 59 -11.66 -15.64 -1.21
N ASP A 60 -11.24 -15.53 -2.47
CA ASP A 60 -12.13 -15.73 -3.59
C ASP A 60 -12.46 -17.19 -3.87
N SER A 61 -11.51 -18.06 -3.61
CA SER A 61 -11.73 -19.51 -3.69
C SER A 61 -12.67 -20.02 -2.59
N SER A 62 -12.84 -19.26 -1.47
CA SER A 62 -13.65 -19.68 -0.33
C SER A 62 -14.72 -18.65 0.07
N PRO A 63 -15.95 -18.75 -0.47
CA PRO A 63 -17.07 -17.91 -0.05
C PRO A 63 -17.38 -17.99 1.46
N THR A 64 -17.13 -19.14 2.07
CA THR A 64 -17.29 -19.36 3.51
C THR A 64 -16.31 -18.51 4.31
N LEU A 65 -15.04 -18.50 3.91
CA LEU A 65 -14.01 -17.69 4.54
C LEU A 65 -14.31 -16.20 4.43
N ARG A 66 -14.68 -15.74 3.22
CA ARG A 66 -15.09 -14.33 3.03
C ARG A 66 -16.22 -13.93 3.96
N ARG A 67 -17.23 -14.82 4.12
CA ARG A 67 -18.38 -14.57 4.98
C ARG A 67 -17.95 -14.51 6.46
N ALA A 68 -17.11 -15.44 6.90
CA ALA A 68 -16.62 -15.48 8.27
C ALA A 68 -15.84 -14.22 8.67
N LEU A 69 -15.02 -13.66 7.74
CA LEU A 69 -14.24 -12.45 7.98
C LEU A 69 -15.07 -11.15 7.92
N THR A 70 -16.29 -11.19 7.39
CA THR A 70 -17.15 -10.00 7.25
C THR A 70 -18.47 -10.10 8.00
N ASP A 71 -18.67 -11.17 8.78
CA ASP A 71 -19.87 -11.39 9.57
C ASP A 71 -19.98 -10.34 10.70
N PRO A 72 -20.99 -9.47 10.66
CA PRO A 72 -21.19 -8.45 11.69
C PRO A 72 -21.58 -9.03 13.07
N GLY A 73 -22.04 -10.28 13.11
CA GLY A 73 -22.37 -11.00 14.35
C GLY A 73 -21.14 -11.55 15.08
N THR A 74 -20.01 -11.65 14.39
CA THR A 74 -18.74 -12.12 14.96
C THR A 74 -17.94 -10.93 15.52
N ALA A 75 -17.47 -11.04 16.77
CA ALA A 75 -16.62 -10.01 17.37
C ALA A 75 -15.33 -9.77 16.56
N GLU A 76 -14.89 -8.52 16.51
CA GLU A 76 -13.69 -8.09 15.75
C GLU A 76 -12.47 -8.93 16.09
N GLN A 77 -12.18 -9.10 17.37
CA GLN A 77 -11.06 -9.93 17.85
C GLN A 77 -11.11 -11.39 17.38
N ASN A 78 -12.31 -11.93 17.19
CA ASN A 78 -12.47 -13.30 16.69
C ASN A 78 -12.15 -13.37 15.19
N ARG A 79 -12.54 -12.34 14.42
CA ARG A 79 -12.20 -12.23 13.00
C ARG A 79 -10.69 -12.04 12.81
N GLN A 80 -10.04 -11.21 13.64
CA GLN A 80 -8.58 -11.04 13.64
C GLN A 80 -7.87 -12.36 13.99
N ARG A 81 -8.30 -13.07 15.04
CA ARG A 81 -7.74 -14.38 15.40
C ARG A 81 -7.89 -15.42 14.29
N LEU A 82 -8.99 -15.38 13.55
CA LEU A 82 -9.18 -16.25 12.38
C LEU A 82 -8.16 -15.95 11.28
N VAL A 83 -7.88 -14.67 11.01
CA VAL A 83 -6.83 -14.27 10.05
C VAL A 83 -5.47 -14.79 10.47
N HIS A 84 -5.06 -14.56 11.71
CA HIS A 84 -3.80 -15.07 12.25
C HIS A 84 -3.71 -16.60 12.17
N GLY A 85 -4.75 -17.32 12.59
CA GLY A 85 -4.77 -18.78 12.53
C GLY A 85 -4.66 -19.38 11.12
N LEU A 86 -5.05 -18.61 10.08
CA LEU A 86 -5.02 -19.07 8.69
C LEU A 86 -3.73 -18.68 7.96
N PHE A 87 -3.18 -17.51 8.25
CA PHE A 87 -2.15 -16.91 7.40
C PHE A 87 -0.79 -16.74 8.09
N ASP A 88 -0.70 -16.79 9.44
CA ASP A 88 0.59 -16.72 10.14
C ASP A 88 1.53 -17.84 9.64
N GLY A 89 2.76 -17.44 9.34
CA GLY A 89 3.80 -18.34 8.82
C GLY A 89 3.64 -18.77 7.35
N ARG A 90 2.54 -18.36 6.67
CA ARG A 90 2.29 -18.68 5.26
C ARG A 90 2.60 -17.49 4.34
N VAL A 91 2.39 -16.28 4.83
CA VAL A 91 2.69 -15.02 4.16
C VAL A 91 3.47 -14.12 5.11
N SER A 92 3.94 -12.98 4.64
CA SER A 92 4.67 -12.02 5.47
C SER A 92 3.79 -11.46 6.60
N LYS A 93 4.43 -11.18 7.75
CA LYS A 93 3.73 -10.59 8.90
C LYS A 93 3.00 -9.29 8.55
N PRO A 94 3.58 -8.33 7.80
CA PRO A 94 2.87 -7.13 7.36
C PRO A 94 1.57 -7.42 6.60
N ALA A 95 1.55 -8.46 5.74
CA ALA A 95 0.34 -8.85 5.02
C ALA A 95 -0.74 -9.36 5.98
N VAL A 96 -0.35 -10.19 6.96
CA VAL A 96 -1.29 -10.69 7.98
C VAL A 96 -1.86 -9.54 8.81
N ASP A 97 -1.02 -8.62 9.26
CA ASP A 97 -1.43 -7.47 10.07
C ASP A 97 -2.44 -6.59 9.31
N ILE A 98 -2.19 -6.26 8.03
CA ILE A 98 -3.12 -5.50 7.19
C ILE A 98 -4.47 -6.22 7.05
N VAL A 99 -4.45 -7.52 6.81
CA VAL A 99 -5.68 -8.30 6.64
C VAL A 99 -6.44 -8.44 7.97
N ALA A 100 -5.75 -8.54 9.11
CA ALA A 100 -6.35 -8.56 10.44
C ALA A 100 -7.05 -7.23 10.75
N GLU A 101 -6.41 -6.11 10.47
CA GLU A 101 -7.03 -4.77 10.61
C GLU A 101 -8.22 -4.60 9.64
N ALA A 102 -8.08 -5.05 8.38
CA ALA A 102 -9.19 -5.04 7.45
C ALA A 102 -10.36 -5.90 7.95
N ALA A 103 -10.11 -7.08 8.54
CA ALA A 103 -11.14 -7.94 9.09
C ALA A 103 -11.81 -7.36 10.35
N ALA A 104 -11.15 -6.49 11.10
CA ALA A 104 -11.75 -5.76 12.22
C ALA A 104 -12.82 -4.76 11.74
N MET A 105 -12.64 -4.19 10.55
CA MET A 105 -13.57 -3.21 9.97
C MET A 105 -14.89 -3.85 9.55
N ARG A 106 -15.94 -3.01 9.37
CA ARG A 106 -17.25 -3.45 8.86
C ARG A 106 -17.34 -3.26 7.36
N TRP A 107 -17.55 -4.32 6.61
CA TRP A 107 -17.70 -4.30 5.15
C TRP A 107 -19.14 -4.56 4.74
N ALA A 108 -19.54 -4.03 3.57
CA ALA A 108 -20.85 -4.33 2.99
C ALA A 108 -21.01 -5.81 2.59
N GLY A 109 -19.89 -6.53 2.51
CA GLY A 109 -19.84 -7.97 2.20
C GLY A 109 -18.42 -8.41 1.89
N GLY A 110 -18.21 -9.72 1.79
CA GLY A 110 -16.90 -10.31 1.55
C GLY A 110 -16.23 -9.88 0.23
N ARG A 111 -17.00 -9.55 -0.80
CA ARG A 111 -16.45 -9.03 -2.07
C ARG A 111 -15.83 -7.64 -1.88
N THR A 112 -16.45 -6.80 -1.06
CA THR A 112 -15.92 -5.46 -0.76
C THR A 112 -14.61 -5.53 0.02
N LEU A 113 -14.49 -6.49 0.95
CA LEU A 113 -13.23 -6.78 1.64
C LEU A 113 -12.15 -7.24 0.65
N SER A 114 -12.46 -8.23 -0.22
CA SER A 114 -11.50 -8.71 -1.22
C SER A 114 -11.04 -7.59 -2.15
N ALA A 115 -11.96 -6.72 -2.60
CA ALA A 115 -11.62 -5.59 -3.45
C ALA A 115 -10.73 -4.56 -2.74
N ALA A 116 -10.98 -4.31 -1.45
CA ALA A 116 -10.16 -3.42 -0.65
C ALA A 116 -8.74 -3.98 -0.48
N LEU A 117 -8.60 -5.27 -0.18
CA LEU A 117 -7.29 -5.93 -0.07
C LEU A 117 -6.55 -6.01 -1.40
N GLU A 118 -7.26 -6.26 -2.51
CA GLU A 118 -6.71 -6.16 -3.88
C GLU A 118 -6.07 -4.79 -4.10
N ARG A 119 -6.80 -3.72 -3.76
CA ARG A 119 -6.29 -2.36 -3.88
C ARG A 119 -5.05 -2.13 -3.03
N GLN A 120 -4.96 -2.70 -1.82
CA GLN A 120 -3.76 -2.60 -0.99
C GLN A 120 -2.58 -3.37 -1.61
N GLY A 121 -2.83 -4.53 -2.22
CA GLY A 121 -1.81 -5.27 -2.97
C GLY A 121 -1.24 -4.45 -4.14
N VAL A 122 -2.12 -3.79 -4.90
CA VAL A 122 -1.71 -2.87 -5.98
C VAL A 122 -0.89 -1.71 -5.42
N ARG A 123 -1.34 -1.07 -4.33
CA ARG A 123 -0.60 0.03 -3.70
C ARG A 123 0.78 -0.40 -3.22
N ALA A 124 0.88 -1.55 -2.55
CA ALA A 124 2.17 -2.09 -2.09
C ALA A 124 3.12 -2.34 -3.27
N SER A 125 2.62 -2.89 -4.38
CA SER A 125 3.42 -3.09 -5.59
C SER A 125 3.90 -1.77 -6.21
N LEU A 126 3.03 -0.74 -6.23
CA LEU A 126 3.40 0.58 -6.73
C LEU A 126 4.36 1.32 -5.80
N MET A 127 4.26 1.12 -4.47
CA MET A 127 5.24 1.65 -3.52
C MET A 127 6.61 0.98 -3.69
N ALA A 128 6.67 -0.30 -4.04
CA ALA A 128 7.91 -0.97 -4.41
C ALA A 128 8.53 -0.35 -5.69
N ALA A 129 7.70 -0.04 -6.69
CA ALA A 129 8.16 0.66 -7.89
C ALA A 129 8.64 2.10 -7.57
N GLU A 130 7.98 2.80 -6.65
CA GLU A 130 8.40 4.13 -6.19
C GLU A 130 9.77 4.08 -5.51
N ASN A 131 10.00 3.12 -4.62
CA ASN A 131 11.27 2.93 -3.92
C ASN A 131 12.43 2.63 -4.87
N SER A 132 12.15 2.02 -6.03
CA SER A 132 13.13 1.78 -7.10
C SER A 132 13.12 2.86 -8.19
N ASN A 133 12.46 4.00 -7.98
CA ASN A 133 12.29 5.08 -8.96
C ASN A 133 11.67 4.64 -10.30
N GLN A 134 10.84 3.61 -10.28
CA GLN A 134 10.16 3.05 -11.47
C GLN A 134 8.66 3.35 -11.52
N LEU A 135 8.11 4.12 -10.57
CA LEU A 135 6.66 4.37 -10.48
C LEU A 135 6.11 5.04 -11.74
N GLU A 136 6.81 6.05 -12.25
CA GLU A 136 6.39 6.77 -13.46
C GLU A 136 6.42 5.89 -14.71
N GLU A 137 7.48 5.09 -14.85
CA GLU A 137 7.61 4.10 -15.90
C GLU A 137 6.53 3.04 -15.82
N THR A 138 6.27 2.51 -14.61
CA THR A 138 5.21 1.51 -14.35
C THR A 138 3.82 2.06 -14.72
N GLU A 139 3.51 3.31 -14.35
CA GLU A 139 2.25 3.98 -14.69
C GLU A 139 2.05 4.05 -16.22
N ASP A 140 3.07 4.54 -16.93
CA ASP A 140 3.04 4.70 -18.39
C ASP A 140 2.96 3.34 -19.12
N GLU A 141 3.71 2.35 -18.67
CA GLU A 141 3.68 0.99 -19.21
C GLU A 141 2.30 0.33 -19.04
N LEU A 142 1.69 0.44 -17.85
CA LEU A 142 0.33 -0.04 -17.61
C LEU A 142 -0.68 0.67 -18.50
N PHE A 143 -0.58 1.98 -18.63
CA PHE A 143 -1.45 2.77 -19.49
C PHE A 143 -1.32 2.36 -20.97
N ARG A 144 -0.08 2.27 -21.48
CA ARG A 144 0.15 1.83 -22.87
C ARG A 144 -0.35 0.44 -23.13
N PHE A 145 -0.18 -0.48 -22.16
CA PHE A 145 -0.65 -1.85 -22.31
C PHE A 145 -2.18 -1.91 -22.31
N ALA A 146 -2.87 -1.15 -21.46
CA ALA A 146 -4.32 -1.02 -21.49
C ALA A 146 -4.81 -0.57 -22.87
N ARG A 147 -4.19 0.46 -23.46
CA ARG A 147 -4.54 0.97 -24.79
C ARG A 147 -4.24 -0.04 -25.89
N LEU A 148 -3.17 -0.79 -25.78
CA LEU A 148 -2.84 -1.86 -26.72
C LEU A 148 -3.92 -2.95 -26.71
N VAL A 149 -4.36 -3.39 -25.52
CA VAL A 149 -5.42 -4.38 -25.38
C VAL A 149 -6.75 -3.84 -25.93
N GLU A 150 -7.09 -2.59 -25.65
CA GLU A 150 -8.31 -1.96 -26.16
C GLU A 150 -8.33 -1.89 -27.69
N ALA A 151 -7.20 -1.54 -28.30
CA ALA A 151 -7.05 -1.45 -29.75
C ALA A 151 -7.05 -2.82 -30.46
N ASN A 152 -6.87 -3.93 -29.73
CA ASN A 152 -6.77 -5.27 -30.29
C ASN A 152 -7.93 -6.18 -29.82
N PRO A 153 -9.05 -6.26 -30.59
CA PRO A 153 -10.21 -7.07 -30.20
C PRO A 153 -9.87 -8.55 -29.96
N GLY A 154 -8.94 -9.12 -30.73
CA GLY A 154 -8.49 -10.51 -30.56
C GLY A 154 -7.81 -10.72 -29.20
N LEU A 155 -6.89 -9.84 -28.80
CA LEU A 155 -6.22 -9.90 -27.50
C LEU A 155 -7.22 -9.67 -26.36
N ARG A 156 -8.10 -8.67 -26.49
CA ARG A 156 -9.13 -8.39 -25.50
C ARG A 156 -10.03 -9.61 -25.27
N ASN A 157 -10.45 -10.29 -26.34
CA ASN A 157 -11.27 -11.49 -26.24
C ASN A 157 -10.49 -12.65 -25.61
N ALA A 158 -9.22 -12.85 -25.98
CA ALA A 158 -8.38 -13.90 -25.39
C ALA A 158 -8.19 -13.69 -23.88
N LEU A 159 -8.00 -12.46 -23.41
CA LEU A 159 -7.88 -12.15 -21.99
C LEU A 159 -9.21 -12.27 -21.23
N ALA A 160 -10.35 -12.11 -21.91
CA ALA A 160 -11.69 -12.22 -21.32
C ALA A 160 -12.24 -13.66 -21.37
N ASP A 161 -11.64 -14.55 -22.14
CA ASP A 161 -12.13 -15.92 -22.34
C ASP A 161 -11.94 -16.77 -21.08
N ARG A 162 -13.02 -16.98 -20.36
CA ARG A 162 -13.03 -17.79 -19.12
C ARG A 162 -13.02 -19.32 -19.39
N THR A 163 -13.09 -19.76 -20.62
CA THR A 163 -12.90 -21.18 -20.99
C THR A 163 -11.41 -21.56 -20.94
N VAL A 164 -10.53 -20.57 -21.10
CA VAL A 164 -9.09 -20.69 -20.91
C VAL A 164 -8.75 -20.46 -19.43
N SER A 165 -7.87 -21.28 -18.86
CA SER A 165 -7.47 -21.12 -17.46
C SER A 165 -6.88 -19.74 -17.18
N LEU A 166 -7.02 -19.26 -15.94
CA LEU A 166 -6.45 -17.99 -15.53
C LEU A 166 -4.93 -17.97 -15.75
N GLU A 167 -4.26 -19.07 -15.44
CA GLU A 167 -2.83 -19.24 -15.57
C GLU A 167 -2.34 -19.03 -17.02
N HIS A 168 -2.97 -19.69 -17.99
CA HIS A 168 -2.62 -19.49 -19.42
C HIS A 168 -2.86 -18.06 -19.89
N ARG A 169 -3.93 -17.41 -19.43
CA ARG A 169 -4.18 -16.00 -19.76
C ARG A 169 -3.13 -15.07 -19.15
N GLN A 170 -2.65 -15.37 -17.93
CA GLN A 170 -1.56 -14.65 -17.28
C GLN A 170 -0.20 -14.91 -17.95
N GLU A 171 0.04 -16.15 -18.41
CA GLU A 171 1.22 -16.48 -19.21
C GLU A 171 1.26 -15.72 -20.54
N LEU A 172 0.11 -15.59 -21.22
CA LEU A 172 -0.01 -14.77 -22.42
C LEU A 172 0.42 -13.32 -22.13
N VAL A 173 -0.09 -12.70 -21.07
CA VAL A 173 0.32 -11.34 -20.67
C VAL A 173 1.81 -11.29 -20.38
N GLY A 174 2.33 -12.25 -19.60
CA GLY A 174 3.74 -12.30 -19.28
C GLY A 174 4.64 -12.41 -20.52
N SER A 175 4.28 -13.25 -21.49
CA SER A 175 5.06 -13.40 -22.72
C SER A 175 5.05 -12.15 -23.61
N LEU A 176 3.92 -11.41 -23.64
CA LEU A 176 3.80 -10.17 -24.38
C LEU A 176 4.66 -9.03 -23.81
N LEU A 177 4.81 -8.99 -22.49
CA LEU A 177 5.50 -7.93 -21.76
C LEU A 177 6.96 -8.27 -21.42
N ALA A 178 7.37 -9.53 -21.46
CA ALA A 178 8.71 -9.98 -21.11
C ALA A 178 9.79 -9.22 -21.88
N GLY A 179 10.76 -8.66 -21.16
CA GLY A 179 11.87 -7.87 -21.70
C GLY A 179 11.49 -6.52 -22.31
N LYS A 180 10.24 -6.07 -22.13
CA LYS A 180 9.73 -4.78 -22.65
C LYS A 180 9.23 -3.84 -21.57
N THR A 181 8.94 -4.37 -20.40
CA THR A 181 8.40 -3.63 -19.26
C THR A 181 9.04 -4.09 -17.96
N SER A 182 8.87 -3.28 -16.90
CA SER A 182 9.32 -3.62 -15.55
C SER A 182 8.62 -4.86 -15.00
N ASP A 183 9.27 -5.56 -14.06
CA ASP A 183 8.70 -6.73 -13.39
C ASP A 183 7.41 -6.38 -12.63
N VAL A 184 7.33 -5.18 -12.06
CA VAL A 184 6.14 -4.69 -11.38
C VAL A 184 4.97 -4.54 -12.35
N THR A 185 5.21 -3.98 -13.53
CA THR A 185 4.21 -3.88 -14.59
C THR A 185 3.71 -5.25 -15.03
N ILE A 186 4.62 -6.21 -15.23
CA ILE A 186 4.25 -7.58 -15.59
C ILE A 186 3.37 -8.21 -14.49
N ALA A 187 3.76 -8.06 -13.23
CA ALA A 187 3.00 -8.60 -12.10
C ALA A 187 1.58 -8.00 -12.01
N LEU A 188 1.46 -6.67 -12.11
CA LEU A 188 0.18 -5.98 -12.07
C LEU A 188 -0.69 -6.29 -13.30
N ALA A 189 -0.11 -6.37 -14.49
CA ALA A 189 -0.84 -6.73 -15.70
C ALA A 189 -1.37 -8.18 -15.64
N LYS A 190 -0.56 -9.13 -15.16
CA LYS A 190 -0.99 -10.50 -14.87
C LYS A 190 -2.12 -10.52 -13.84
N ARG A 191 -1.99 -9.71 -12.78
CA ARG A 191 -3.03 -9.59 -11.76
C ARG A 191 -4.36 -9.08 -12.33
N ALA A 192 -4.32 -8.11 -13.24
CA ALA A 192 -5.51 -7.55 -13.87
C ALA A 192 -6.30 -8.56 -14.69
N VAL A 193 -5.68 -9.63 -15.20
CA VAL A 193 -6.37 -10.74 -15.88
C VAL A 193 -7.33 -11.48 -14.95
N ALA A 194 -7.02 -11.51 -13.65
CA ALA A 194 -7.89 -12.09 -12.63
C ALA A 194 -9.10 -11.22 -12.30
N GLY A 195 -9.24 -10.05 -12.91
CA GLY A 195 -10.29 -9.06 -12.67
C GLY A 195 -11.67 -9.68 -12.54
N ARG A 196 -12.31 -9.49 -11.37
CA ARG A 196 -13.47 -10.29 -10.92
C ARG A 196 -14.80 -9.72 -11.31
N GLU A 197 -14.88 -8.40 -11.35
CA GLU A 197 -16.13 -7.65 -11.55
C GLU A 197 -16.06 -6.70 -12.74
N ARG A 198 -14.86 -6.51 -13.31
CA ARG A 198 -14.59 -5.55 -14.38
C ARG A 198 -13.88 -6.22 -15.55
N THR A 199 -13.90 -5.57 -16.71
CA THR A 199 -13.06 -5.96 -17.82
C THR A 199 -11.59 -5.75 -17.49
N PHE A 200 -10.70 -6.42 -18.21
CA PHE A 200 -9.25 -6.24 -18.07
C PHE A 200 -8.86 -4.75 -18.19
N GLY A 201 -9.37 -4.05 -19.22
CA GLY A 201 -9.10 -2.62 -19.41
C GLY A 201 -9.50 -1.77 -18.21
N GLN A 202 -10.74 -1.93 -17.73
CA GLN A 202 -11.21 -1.20 -16.55
C GLN A 202 -10.40 -1.51 -15.28
N THR A 203 -9.91 -2.74 -15.14
CA THR A 203 -9.08 -3.13 -13.99
C THR A 203 -7.74 -2.41 -14.05
N ILE A 204 -7.07 -2.41 -15.21
CA ILE A 204 -5.80 -1.70 -15.39
C ILE A 204 -5.97 -0.19 -15.25
N GLU A 205 -7.04 0.41 -15.79
CA GLU A 205 -7.34 1.84 -15.58
C GLU A 205 -7.48 2.17 -14.09
N GLY A 206 -8.10 1.27 -13.31
CA GLY A 206 -8.13 1.38 -11.86
C GLY A 206 -6.72 1.39 -11.23
N TYR A 207 -5.81 0.54 -11.72
CA TYR A 207 -4.42 0.49 -11.24
C TYR A 207 -3.63 1.75 -11.63
N VAL A 208 -3.80 2.26 -12.86
CA VAL A 208 -3.24 3.54 -13.30
C VAL A 208 -3.74 4.70 -12.42
N THR A 209 -5.03 4.69 -12.07
CA THR A 209 -5.59 5.69 -11.14
C THR A 209 -4.93 5.62 -9.76
N VAL A 210 -4.65 4.42 -9.25
CA VAL A 210 -3.94 4.23 -7.98
C VAL A 210 -2.48 4.71 -8.10
N ALA A 211 -1.81 4.44 -9.22
CA ALA A 211 -0.44 4.92 -9.47
C ALA A 211 -0.36 6.44 -9.53
N ALA A 212 -1.29 7.08 -10.25
CA ALA A 212 -1.38 8.54 -10.33
C ALA A 212 -1.65 9.17 -8.94
N ALA A 213 -2.51 8.54 -8.13
CA ALA A 213 -2.76 8.97 -6.75
C ALA A 213 -1.51 8.82 -5.87
N GLN A 214 -0.75 7.75 -6.05
CA GLN A 214 0.52 7.53 -5.35
C GLN A 214 1.56 8.60 -5.72
N LYS A 215 1.74 8.90 -7.00
CA LYS A 215 2.64 9.95 -7.51
C LYS A 215 2.32 11.35 -6.96
N ASN A 216 1.06 11.62 -6.70
CA ASN A 216 0.60 12.89 -6.14
C ASN A 216 0.67 12.97 -4.61
N ARG A 217 1.13 11.94 -3.93
CA ARG A 217 1.32 11.94 -2.47
C ARG A 217 2.67 12.57 -2.12
N VAL A 218 2.68 13.30 -1.03
CA VAL A 218 3.90 13.85 -0.44
C VAL A 218 4.23 13.03 0.80
N VAL A 219 5.47 12.56 0.91
CA VAL A 219 5.96 11.88 2.10
C VAL A 219 6.44 12.93 3.10
N ALA A 220 5.86 12.93 4.30
CA ALA A 220 6.31 13.74 5.42
C ALA A 220 7.04 12.84 6.42
N THR A 221 8.34 13.03 6.59
CA THR A 221 9.11 12.40 7.65
C THR A 221 8.91 13.19 8.93
N VAL A 222 8.34 12.57 9.96
CA VAL A 222 7.96 13.21 11.21
C VAL A 222 8.84 12.68 12.34
N HIS A 223 9.76 13.50 12.81
CA HIS A 223 10.63 13.17 13.95
C HIS A 223 9.91 13.51 15.25
N VAL A 224 9.79 12.53 16.14
CA VAL A 224 9.09 12.65 17.42
C VAL A 224 9.86 11.95 18.53
N ALA A 225 9.78 12.47 19.76
CA ALA A 225 10.40 11.82 20.91
C ALA A 225 9.68 10.53 21.34
N LYS A 226 8.39 10.42 21.06
CA LYS A 226 7.53 9.26 21.36
C LYS A 226 6.54 9.06 20.22
N PRO A 227 6.09 7.80 19.96
CA PRO A 227 5.10 7.53 18.92
C PRO A 227 3.85 8.41 19.08
N LEU A 228 3.34 8.88 17.94
CA LEU A 228 2.08 9.63 17.90
C LEU A 228 0.91 8.67 18.16
N THR A 229 -0.10 9.17 18.86
CA THR A 229 -1.40 8.49 18.92
C THR A 229 -2.11 8.60 17.56
N ASP A 230 -3.04 7.70 17.27
CA ASP A 230 -3.81 7.71 16.02
C ASP A 230 -4.52 9.06 15.80
N GLU A 231 -5.05 9.65 16.87
CA GLU A 231 -5.69 10.97 16.82
C GLU A 231 -4.69 12.09 16.49
N GLN A 232 -3.49 12.05 17.06
CA GLN A 232 -2.42 13.01 16.77
C GLN A 232 -1.94 12.89 15.33
N ARG A 233 -1.77 11.64 14.86
CA ARG A 233 -1.37 11.33 13.48
C ARG A 233 -2.38 11.85 12.47
N GLU A 234 -3.68 11.63 12.70
CA GLU A 234 -4.72 12.09 11.80
C GLU A 234 -4.87 13.61 11.78
N ARG A 235 -4.75 14.27 12.93
CA ARG A 235 -4.70 15.74 13.00
C ARG A 235 -3.51 16.31 12.24
N LEU A 236 -2.33 15.71 12.40
CA LEU A 236 -1.12 16.13 11.68
C LEU A 236 -1.29 15.95 10.18
N ARG A 237 -1.78 14.77 9.73
CA ARG A 237 -2.06 14.50 8.32
C ARG A 237 -3.02 15.52 7.72
N SER A 238 -4.12 15.81 8.40
CA SER A 238 -5.11 16.78 7.96
C SER A 238 -4.53 18.19 7.85
N SER A 239 -3.71 18.60 8.81
CA SER A 239 -3.02 19.90 8.81
C SER A 239 -2.04 20.02 7.65
N LEU A 240 -1.18 19.01 7.44
CA LEU A 240 -0.20 18.98 6.36
C LEU A 240 -0.89 18.94 4.98
N ARG A 241 -1.95 18.14 4.83
CA ARG A 241 -2.76 18.09 3.62
C ARG A 241 -3.35 19.45 3.27
N SER A 242 -3.82 20.20 4.26
CA SER A 242 -4.35 21.56 4.07
C SER A 242 -3.27 22.54 3.62
N GLN A 243 -2.03 22.39 4.09
CA GLN A 243 -0.91 23.26 3.72
C GLN A 243 -0.35 22.94 2.33
N VAL A 244 -0.18 21.66 2.03
CA VAL A 244 0.50 21.18 0.80
C VAL A 244 -0.48 21.07 -0.37
N GLY A 245 -1.79 21.00 -0.11
CA GLY A 245 -2.83 20.81 -1.13
C GLY A 245 -2.82 19.40 -1.77
N ARG A 246 -2.05 18.46 -1.21
CA ARG A 246 -1.88 17.08 -1.68
C ARG A 246 -2.08 16.12 -0.52
N ASP A 247 -2.30 14.84 -0.85
CA ASP A 247 -2.34 13.80 0.19
C ASP A 247 -0.95 13.59 0.78
N VAL A 248 -0.86 13.40 2.11
CA VAL A 248 0.41 13.31 2.83
C VAL A 248 0.49 11.96 3.53
N ALA A 249 1.53 11.20 3.18
CA ALA A 249 1.93 9.99 3.90
C ALA A 249 2.87 10.39 5.05
N ILE A 250 2.49 10.07 6.29
CA ILE A 250 3.31 10.33 7.47
C ILE A 250 4.23 9.14 7.72
N GLN A 251 5.52 9.40 7.75
CA GLN A 251 6.54 8.45 8.15
C GLN A 251 7.14 8.90 9.50
N GLU A 252 6.87 8.17 10.57
CA GLU A 252 7.38 8.49 11.90
C GLU A 252 8.81 7.99 12.09
N VAL A 253 9.65 8.86 12.64
CA VAL A 253 10.99 8.54 13.10
C VAL A 253 11.10 8.90 14.57
N ILE A 254 11.38 7.90 15.40
CA ILE A 254 11.64 8.14 16.83
C ILE A 254 13.04 8.73 16.98
N ASP A 255 13.13 9.97 17.45
CA ASP A 255 14.37 10.69 17.67
C ASP A 255 14.40 11.24 19.09
N GLU A 256 15.23 10.64 19.93
CA GLU A 256 15.40 11.03 21.33
C GLU A 256 15.99 12.45 21.51
N HIS A 257 16.57 13.03 20.45
CA HIS A 257 17.10 14.39 20.45
C HIS A 257 16.01 15.45 20.24
N VAL A 258 14.80 15.07 19.85
CA VAL A 258 13.66 15.97 19.75
C VAL A 258 13.14 16.29 21.15
N LEU A 259 13.54 17.43 21.68
CA LEU A 259 13.11 17.95 22.99
C LEU A 259 11.68 18.49 22.92
N GLY A 260 10.69 17.57 22.81
CA GLY A 260 9.27 17.91 22.76
C GLY A 260 8.81 18.57 21.44
N GLY A 261 7.56 18.36 21.06
CA GLY A 261 7.03 18.78 19.77
C GLY A 261 7.33 17.81 18.66
N ILE A 262 7.21 18.29 17.43
CA ILE A 262 7.42 17.51 16.20
C ILE A 262 8.30 18.30 15.23
N ARG A 263 9.18 17.61 14.52
CA ARG A 263 9.88 18.15 13.36
C ARG A 263 9.39 17.38 12.12
N VAL A 264 8.95 18.11 11.11
CA VAL A 264 8.41 17.52 9.89
C VAL A 264 9.31 17.91 8.72
N GLU A 265 9.77 16.94 7.97
CA GLU A 265 10.52 17.09 6.74
C GLU A 265 9.61 16.71 5.55
N LEU A 266 9.41 17.64 4.64
CA LEU A 266 8.60 17.51 3.42
C LEU A 266 9.50 17.71 2.19
N GLY A 267 10.10 16.63 1.70
CA GLY A 267 11.15 16.76 0.67
C GLY A 267 12.31 17.63 1.18
N ASP A 268 12.57 18.76 0.51
CA ASP A 268 13.65 19.70 0.91
C ASP A 268 13.20 20.75 1.94
N GLU A 269 11.93 20.75 2.33
CA GLU A 269 11.35 21.71 3.29
C GLU A 269 11.27 21.10 4.69
N VAL A 270 11.78 21.81 5.70
CA VAL A 270 11.75 21.39 7.11
C VAL A 270 10.84 22.34 7.89
N ILE A 271 9.75 21.78 8.45
CA ILE A 271 8.82 22.47 9.33
C ILE A 271 9.17 22.09 10.77
N GLU A 272 9.73 23.04 11.51
CA GLU A 272 10.19 22.80 12.88
C GLU A 272 9.15 23.27 13.89
N GLY A 273 8.46 22.33 14.52
CA GLY A 273 7.48 22.57 15.58
C GLY A 273 7.97 22.12 16.96
N THR A 274 9.29 22.04 17.17
CA THR A 274 9.86 21.60 18.43
C THR A 274 9.97 22.73 19.46
N VAL A 275 10.03 22.39 20.75
CA VAL A 275 10.29 23.35 21.82
C VAL A 275 11.68 24.00 21.66
N ALA A 276 12.65 23.23 21.14
CA ALA A 276 13.98 23.75 20.84
C ALA A 276 13.96 24.81 19.73
N GLY A 277 13.18 24.59 18.65
CA GLY A 277 13.00 25.59 17.58
C GLY A 277 12.37 26.88 18.08
N ARG A 278 11.33 26.77 18.90
CA ARG A 278 10.68 27.97 19.52
C ARG A 278 11.59 28.72 20.46
N LEU A 279 12.44 28.04 21.23
CA LEU A 279 13.45 28.65 22.07
C LEU A 279 14.50 29.39 21.23
N HIS A 280 14.97 28.78 20.13
CA HIS A 280 15.93 29.39 19.23
C HIS A 280 15.37 30.65 18.54
N GLU A 281 14.12 30.60 18.15
CA GLU A 281 13.41 31.75 17.56
C GLU A 281 13.21 32.88 18.59
N ALA A 282 12.85 32.53 19.82
CA ALA A 282 12.76 33.49 20.92
C ALA A 282 14.11 34.14 21.23
N TRP A 283 15.19 33.37 21.28
CA TRP A 283 16.56 33.91 21.49
C TRP A 283 16.97 34.89 20.39
N ARG A 284 16.58 34.62 19.14
CA ARG A 284 16.87 35.52 18.01
C ARG A 284 16.11 36.84 18.04
N LEU A 285 14.96 36.89 18.74
CA LEU A 285 14.17 38.12 18.93
C LEU A 285 14.70 38.98 20.07
N PHE A 286 15.57 38.45 20.96
CA PHE A 286 16.13 39.17 22.06
C PHE A 286 17.65 39.47 21.87
N SER A 287 18.23 39.12 20.71
CA SER A 287 19.59 39.48 20.30
C SER A 287 19.58 40.54 19.23
#